data_f1a12ff1908c10d01ae509cabf0ad786
#
_entry.id   f1a12ff1908c10d01ae509cabf0ad786
#
_cell.length_a   1.000
_cell.length_b   1.000
_cell.length_c   1.000
_cell.angle_alpha   90.00
_cell.angle_beta   90.00
_cell.angle_gamma   90.00
#
_symmetry.space_group_name_H-M   'P 1'
#
loop_
_entity.id
_entity.type
_entity.pdbx_description
1 polymer ?
#
loop_
_entity_poly.entity_id
_entity_poly.type
_entity_poly.pdbx_seq_one_letter_code
_entity_poly.pdbx_strand_id
1 'polypeptide(L)'
;MVIQLENISKRYGFEWIFKQVNFQFEHGGKYAIIGANGSGKSTLLKIISGGLLPTSGKVHYSLQHKRVTYSADVAPLIAYAAPYIQLIEDFTLEEMYDFHASFKKMVVPDKSAFLEVAQLTQHRKKYIKNFSSGMRQRVKLALAFTTQSDVLLLDEPTSNFDTKAIDWYQQLIQQYTQDRLLIIGSNQSYEIDCCSEFLPVEQFK
;
A
#
# COMPACT_ATOMS: atom_id res chain seq x y z
N MET A 1 -9.13 11.67 -2.89
CA MET A 1 -9.89 10.94 -1.85
C MET A 1 -9.47 11.44 -0.48
N VAL A 2 -10.42 11.60 0.47
CA VAL A 2 -10.14 11.91 1.90
C VAL A 2 -10.53 10.68 2.71
N ILE A 3 -9.72 10.33 3.72
CA ILE A 3 -9.99 9.21 4.64
C ILE A 3 -9.96 9.76 6.07
N GLN A 4 -11.06 9.59 6.81
CA GLN A 4 -11.18 10.01 8.20
C GLN A 4 -11.31 8.79 9.10
N LEU A 5 -10.45 8.71 10.11
CA LEU A 5 -10.53 7.74 11.20
C LEU A 5 -11.27 8.39 12.37
N GLU A 6 -12.36 7.75 12.80
CA GLU A 6 -13.17 8.21 13.94
C GLU A 6 -13.15 7.15 15.05
N ASN A 7 -12.43 7.45 16.14
CA ASN A 7 -12.32 6.61 17.35
C ASN A 7 -11.92 5.14 17.05
N ILE A 8 -11.05 4.93 16.06
CA ILE A 8 -10.63 3.60 15.63
C ILE A 8 -9.87 2.91 16.75
N SER A 9 -10.37 1.75 17.17
CA SER A 9 -9.69 0.89 18.14
C SER A 9 -9.64 -0.53 17.60
N LYS A 10 -8.55 -1.25 17.88
CA LYS A 10 -8.35 -2.63 17.48
C LYS A 10 -7.75 -3.45 18.59
N ARG A 11 -8.36 -4.63 18.84
CA ARG A 11 -7.81 -5.65 19.73
C ARG A 11 -7.84 -7.04 19.06
N TYR A 12 -6.97 -7.90 19.51
CA TYR A 12 -7.01 -9.32 19.22
C TYR A 12 -7.13 -10.07 20.57
N GLY A 13 -8.20 -10.84 20.71
CA GLY A 13 -8.52 -11.42 22.03
C GLY A 13 -8.67 -10.33 23.10
N PHE A 14 -7.80 -10.37 24.10
CA PHE A 14 -7.77 -9.37 25.21
C PHE A 14 -6.71 -8.28 25.03
N GLU A 15 -5.84 -8.39 24.03
CA GLU A 15 -4.74 -7.46 23.79
C GLU A 15 -5.18 -6.31 22.87
N TRP A 16 -5.08 -5.09 23.36
CA TRP A 16 -5.31 -3.89 22.57
C TRP A 16 -4.05 -3.56 21.75
N ILE A 17 -4.24 -3.36 20.46
CA ILE A 17 -3.18 -2.90 19.56
C ILE A 17 -3.10 -1.37 19.61
N PHE A 18 -4.26 -0.71 19.51
CA PHE A 18 -4.42 0.74 19.71
C PHE A 18 -5.87 1.07 20.04
N LYS A 19 -6.08 2.27 20.63
CA LYS A 19 -7.40 2.77 21.04
C LYS A 19 -7.62 4.19 20.57
N GLN A 20 -8.85 4.47 20.14
CA GLN A 20 -9.36 5.81 19.87
C GLN A 20 -8.49 6.63 18.91
N VAL A 21 -7.96 6.00 17.86
CA VAL A 21 -7.22 6.71 16.80
C VAL A 21 -8.20 7.62 16.08
N ASN A 22 -7.92 8.92 16.11
CA ASN A 22 -8.62 9.95 15.36
C ASN A 22 -7.60 10.64 14.46
N PHE A 23 -7.81 10.58 13.15
CA PHE A 23 -6.89 11.17 12.17
C PHE A 23 -7.59 11.39 10.84
N GLN A 24 -7.15 12.38 10.06
CA GLN A 24 -7.66 12.64 8.73
C GLN A 24 -6.52 12.68 7.71
N PHE A 25 -6.67 11.91 6.65
CA PHE A 25 -5.75 11.88 5.51
C PHE A 25 -6.39 12.64 4.35
N GLU A 26 -5.70 13.67 3.87
CA GLU A 26 -6.18 14.54 2.81
C GLU A 26 -5.74 14.05 1.43
N HIS A 27 -6.51 14.41 0.42
CA HIS A 27 -6.17 14.14 -0.98
C HIS A 27 -4.81 14.77 -1.36
N GLY A 28 -3.96 13.99 -2.04
CA GLY A 28 -2.62 14.43 -2.45
C GLY A 28 -1.60 14.52 -1.31
N GLY A 29 -2.02 14.30 -0.05
CA GLY A 29 -1.11 14.27 1.09
C GLY A 29 -0.21 13.04 1.10
N LYS A 30 0.93 13.15 1.78
CA LYS A 30 1.90 12.06 1.97
C LYS A 30 2.14 11.86 3.46
N TYR A 31 1.73 10.72 3.97
CA TYR A 31 1.68 10.42 5.39
C TYR A 31 2.52 9.19 5.72
N ALA A 32 3.18 9.22 6.87
CA ALA A 32 3.85 8.06 7.42
C ALA A 32 3.18 7.60 8.73
N ILE A 33 2.80 6.34 8.81
CA ILE A 33 2.41 5.68 10.05
C ILE A 33 3.67 5.06 10.64
N ILE A 34 4.13 5.61 11.78
CA ILE A 34 5.39 5.24 12.42
C ILE A 34 5.16 4.55 13.78
N GLY A 35 6.15 3.78 14.23
CA GLY A 35 6.13 3.05 15.50
C GLY A 35 6.93 1.75 15.42
N ALA A 36 7.37 1.21 16.52
CA ALA A 36 8.19 -0.02 16.59
C ALA A 36 7.53 -1.21 15.86
N ASN A 37 8.31 -2.24 15.58
CA ASN A 37 7.74 -3.49 15.02
C ASN A 37 6.73 -4.06 16.02
N GLY A 38 5.56 -4.48 15.50
CA GLY A 38 4.44 -4.91 16.34
C GLY A 38 3.60 -3.78 16.94
N SER A 39 3.89 -2.50 16.67
CA SER A 39 3.08 -1.38 17.19
C SER A 39 1.67 -1.30 16.62
N GLY A 40 1.40 -1.94 15.48
CA GLY A 40 0.09 -1.93 14.83
C GLY A 40 0.02 -1.18 13.50
N LYS A 41 1.14 -0.73 12.92
CA LYS A 41 1.19 -0.04 11.61
C LYS A 41 0.43 -0.81 10.52
N SER A 42 0.80 -2.06 10.30
CA SER A 42 0.15 -2.95 9.31
C SER A 42 -1.34 -3.18 9.61
N THR A 43 -1.70 -3.25 10.89
CA THR A 43 -3.09 -3.40 11.33
C THR A 43 -3.89 -2.16 10.97
N LEU A 44 -3.34 -0.97 11.20
CA LEU A 44 -3.98 0.29 10.86
C LEU A 44 -4.12 0.46 9.34
N LEU A 45 -3.08 0.14 8.56
CA LEU A 45 -3.14 0.14 7.09
C LEU A 45 -4.21 -0.81 6.55
N LYS A 46 -4.34 -2.02 7.12
CA LYS A 46 -5.42 -2.96 6.75
C LYS A 46 -6.81 -2.39 7.06
N ILE A 47 -6.97 -1.66 8.16
CA ILE A 47 -8.24 -1.00 8.50
C ILE A 47 -8.51 0.14 7.51
N ILE A 48 -7.51 0.96 7.21
CA ILE A 48 -7.60 2.05 6.22
C ILE A 48 -7.94 1.51 4.82
N SER A 49 -7.42 0.35 4.44
CA SER A 49 -7.74 -0.28 3.15
C SER A 49 -9.15 -0.89 3.08
N GLY A 50 -9.87 -0.97 4.19
CA GLY A 50 -11.14 -1.69 4.29
C GLY A 50 -10.99 -3.22 4.35
N GLY A 51 -9.76 -3.73 4.34
CA GLY A 51 -9.46 -5.17 4.41
C GLY A 51 -9.57 -5.77 5.82
N LEU A 52 -9.68 -4.94 6.85
CA LEU A 52 -9.84 -5.36 8.24
C LEU A 52 -10.83 -4.46 8.96
N LEU A 53 -11.81 -5.03 9.64
CA LEU A 53 -12.73 -4.27 10.47
C LEU A 53 -12.06 -3.84 11.79
N PRO A 54 -12.24 -2.59 12.24
CA PRO A 54 -11.86 -2.17 13.59
C PRO A 54 -12.72 -2.89 14.64
N THR A 55 -12.26 -2.93 15.89
CA THR A 55 -13.09 -3.44 17.02
C THR A 55 -14.14 -2.40 17.40
N SER A 56 -13.81 -1.11 17.33
CA SER A 56 -14.73 0.01 17.49
C SER A 56 -14.26 1.20 16.65
N GLY A 57 -15.15 2.17 16.46
CA GLY A 57 -14.91 3.33 15.61
C GLY A 57 -15.34 3.09 14.17
N LYS A 58 -15.13 4.08 13.30
CA LYS A 58 -15.51 4.05 11.90
C LYS A 58 -14.45 4.68 11.01
N VAL A 59 -14.24 4.12 9.83
CA VAL A 59 -13.49 4.75 8.76
C VAL A 59 -14.47 5.36 7.77
N HIS A 60 -14.30 6.65 7.50
CA HIS A 60 -15.09 7.37 6.52
C HIS A 60 -14.24 7.69 5.29
N TYR A 61 -14.78 7.39 4.12
CA TYR A 61 -14.14 7.67 2.85
C TYR A 61 -14.96 8.70 2.09
N SER A 62 -14.30 9.70 1.54
CA SER A 62 -14.94 10.74 0.73
C SER A 62 -14.18 10.95 -0.57
N LEU A 63 -14.88 10.83 -1.71
CA LEU A 63 -14.36 11.12 -3.03
C LEU A 63 -15.12 12.30 -3.63
N GLN A 64 -14.43 13.39 -4.00
CA GLN A 64 -15.06 14.60 -4.54
C GLN A 64 -16.24 15.08 -3.68
N HIS A 65 -16.03 15.13 -2.36
CA HIS A 65 -17.04 15.50 -1.34
C HIS A 65 -18.26 14.56 -1.22
N LYS A 66 -18.27 13.43 -1.95
CA LYS A 66 -19.30 12.38 -1.79
C LYS A 66 -18.77 11.28 -0.89
N ARG A 67 -19.59 10.88 0.09
CA ARG A 67 -19.26 9.77 0.98
C ARG A 67 -19.33 8.45 0.22
N VAL A 68 -18.27 7.63 0.32
CA VAL A 68 -18.24 6.25 -0.16
C VAL A 68 -18.60 5.34 1.01
N THR A 69 -19.72 4.64 0.91
CA THR A 69 -20.33 3.94 2.07
C THR A 69 -20.03 2.45 2.11
N TYR A 70 -19.74 1.83 0.98
CA TYR A 70 -19.55 0.39 0.89
C TYR A 70 -18.07 0.05 0.69
N SER A 71 -17.59 -0.97 1.39
CA SER A 71 -16.20 -1.45 1.23
C SER A 71 -15.90 -1.91 -0.20
N ALA A 72 -16.90 -2.42 -0.91
CA ALA A 72 -16.78 -2.81 -2.32
C ALA A 72 -16.47 -1.61 -3.23
N ASP A 73 -16.98 -0.42 -2.90
CA ASP A 73 -16.73 0.82 -3.67
C ASP A 73 -15.37 1.43 -3.32
N VAL A 74 -14.82 1.11 -2.15
CA VAL A 74 -13.51 1.60 -1.69
C VAL A 74 -12.36 0.81 -2.32
N ALA A 75 -12.50 -0.50 -2.45
CA ALA A 75 -11.45 -1.38 -2.94
C ALA A 75 -10.87 -0.99 -4.32
N PRO A 76 -11.67 -0.53 -5.31
CA PRO A 76 -11.13 -0.04 -6.59
C PRO A 76 -10.26 1.21 -6.44
N LEU A 77 -10.53 2.05 -5.44
CA LEU A 77 -9.88 3.35 -5.22
C LEU A 77 -8.54 3.24 -4.49
N ILE A 78 -8.22 2.06 -3.96
CA ILE A 78 -7.00 1.83 -3.17
C ILE A 78 -6.10 0.82 -3.87
N ALA A 79 -4.82 1.17 -4.02
CA ALA A 79 -3.75 0.22 -4.30
C ALA A 79 -2.97 -0.04 -3.00
N TYR A 80 -2.62 -1.29 -2.74
CA TYR A 80 -1.96 -1.70 -1.50
C TYR A 80 -0.83 -2.69 -1.76
N ALA A 81 0.37 -2.38 -1.29
CA ALA A 81 1.50 -3.30 -1.29
C ALA A 81 2.01 -3.53 0.13
N ALA A 82 2.22 -4.80 0.48
CA ALA A 82 2.74 -5.22 1.78
C ALA A 82 3.52 -6.53 1.64
N PRO A 83 4.49 -6.82 2.55
CA PRO A 83 5.29 -8.05 2.49
C PRO A 83 4.43 -9.32 2.55
N TYR A 84 3.37 -9.32 3.35
CA TYR A 84 2.48 -10.46 3.56
C TYR A 84 1.41 -10.67 2.46
N ILE A 85 1.26 -9.74 1.50
CA ILE A 85 0.42 -9.96 0.33
C ILE A 85 1.10 -11.00 -0.56
N GLN A 86 0.39 -12.09 -0.83
CA GLN A 86 0.89 -13.16 -1.67
C GLN A 86 0.56 -12.90 -3.14
N LEU A 87 1.52 -13.19 -4.01
CA LEU A 87 1.31 -13.28 -5.44
C LEU A 87 0.90 -14.71 -5.79
N ILE A 88 0.23 -14.91 -6.91
CA ILE A 88 -0.12 -16.25 -7.38
C ILE A 88 1.14 -16.92 -7.90
N GLU A 89 1.65 -17.89 -7.12
CA GLU A 89 2.98 -18.48 -7.34
C GLU A 89 3.09 -19.29 -8.64
N ASP A 90 1.98 -19.86 -9.10
CA ASP A 90 1.91 -20.66 -10.33
C ASP A 90 1.68 -19.82 -11.59
N PHE A 91 1.62 -18.50 -11.47
CA PHE A 91 1.62 -17.59 -12.62
C PHE A 91 3.04 -17.20 -13.01
N THR A 92 3.25 -16.99 -14.31
CA THR A 92 4.39 -16.23 -14.82
C THR A 92 4.19 -14.75 -14.49
N LEU A 93 5.26 -13.94 -14.64
CA LEU A 93 5.14 -12.50 -14.41
C LEU A 93 4.15 -11.84 -15.37
N GLU A 94 4.11 -12.27 -16.64
CA GLU A 94 3.15 -11.77 -17.62
C GLU A 94 1.70 -12.13 -17.25
N GLU A 95 1.45 -13.35 -16.82
CA GLU A 95 0.12 -13.80 -16.37
C GLU A 95 -0.31 -13.09 -15.09
N MET A 96 0.63 -12.79 -14.18
CA MET A 96 0.34 -12.02 -12.97
C MET A 96 -0.12 -10.60 -13.31
N TYR A 97 0.53 -9.94 -14.28
CA TYR A 97 0.09 -8.64 -14.77
C TYR A 97 -1.31 -8.73 -15.41
N ASP A 98 -1.54 -9.68 -16.33
CA ASP A 98 -2.82 -9.83 -17.02
C ASP A 98 -3.96 -10.07 -16.02
N PHE A 99 -3.71 -10.93 -15.03
CA PHE A 99 -4.67 -11.18 -13.96
C PHE A 99 -4.98 -9.89 -13.18
N HIS A 100 -3.96 -9.15 -12.76
CA HIS A 100 -4.16 -7.90 -12.02
C HIS A 100 -4.90 -6.85 -12.86
N ALA A 101 -4.53 -6.70 -14.12
CA ALA A 101 -5.14 -5.75 -15.06
C ALA A 101 -6.60 -6.09 -15.41
N SER A 102 -7.04 -7.35 -15.20
CA SER A 102 -8.44 -7.73 -15.38
C SER A 102 -9.37 -7.16 -14.28
N PHE A 103 -8.82 -6.79 -13.11
CA PHE A 103 -9.59 -6.24 -11.99
C PHE A 103 -9.30 -4.75 -11.72
N LYS A 104 -8.14 -4.26 -12.14
CA LYS A 104 -7.67 -2.91 -11.86
C LYS A 104 -7.23 -2.21 -13.15
N LYS A 105 -7.62 -0.94 -13.30
CA LYS A 105 -7.05 -0.11 -14.37
C LYS A 105 -5.57 0.16 -14.07
N MET A 106 -4.77 0.11 -15.13
CA MET A 106 -3.35 0.40 -15.05
C MET A 106 -3.05 1.79 -15.62
N VAL A 107 -2.09 2.50 -15.04
CA VAL A 107 -1.61 3.80 -15.57
C VAL A 107 -0.54 3.62 -16.65
N VAL A 108 0.06 2.44 -16.75
CA VAL A 108 0.98 2.08 -17.83
C VAL A 108 0.19 1.60 -19.06
N PRO A 109 0.67 1.90 -20.29
CA PRO A 109 -0.09 1.61 -21.51
C PRO A 109 -0.28 0.12 -21.77
N ASP A 110 0.69 -0.70 -21.40
CA ASP A 110 0.71 -2.13 -21.69
C ASP A 110 1.61 -2.93 -20.72
N LYS A 111 1.63 -4.23 -20.93
CA LYS A 111 2.44 -5.19 -20.19
C LYS A 111 3.95 -4.93 -20.32
N SER A 112 4.43 -4.50 -21.49
CA SER A 112 5.86 -4.22 -21.69
C SER A 112 6.32 -3.07 -20.83
N ALA A 113 5.55 -1.99 -20.78
CA ALA A 113 5.83 -0.86 -19.92
C ALA A 113 5.80 -1.25 -18.42
N PHE A 114 4.87 -2.12 -18.01
CA PHE A 114 4.88 -2.67 -16.64
C PHE A 114 6.17 -3.45 -16.34
N LEU A 115 6.61 -4.31 -17.24
CA LEU A 115 7.84 -5.12 -17.07
C LEU A 115 9.09 -4.23 -16.96
N GLU A 116 9.12 -3.12 -17.68
CA GLU A 116 10.18 -2.10 -17.59
C GLU A 116 10.14 -1.41 -16.24
N VAL A 117 8.97 -0.95 -15.79
CA VAL A 117 8.78 -0.36 -14.46
C VAL A 117 9.25 -1.31 -13.36
N ALA A 118 8.88 -2.58 -13.43
CA ALA A 118 9.32 -3.60 -12.47
C ALA A 118 10.82 -3.93 -12.56
N GLN A 119 11.49 -3.54 -13.66
CA GLN A 119 12.87 -3.93 -14.00
C GLN A 119 13.05 -5.46 -14.07
N LEU A 120 12.06 -6.17 -14.59
CA LEU A 120 12.01 -7.62 -14.65
C LEU A 120 11.72 -8.16 -16.06
N THR A 121 11.98 -7.38 -17.11
CA THR A 121 11.68 -7.72 -18.52
C THR A 121 12.26 -9.07 -18.93
N GLN A 122 13.48 -9.39 -18.49
CA GLN A 122 14.14 -10.68 -18.79
C GLN A 122 13.47 -11.89 -18.11
N HIS A 123 12.61 -11.63 -17.11
CA HIS A 123 11.94 -12.65 -16.29
C HIS A 123 10.45 -12.81 -16.63
N ARG A 124 9.97 -12.20 -17.70
CA ARG A 124 8.55 -12.14 -18.08
C ARG A 124 7.84 -13.50 -18.09
N LYS A 125 8.49 -14.55 -18.57
CA LYS A 125 7.96 -15.94 -18.65
C LYS A 125 8.35 -16.82 -17.46
N LYS A 126 9.06 -16.26 -16.47
CA LYS A 126 9.47 -17.01 -15.28
C LYS A 126 8.31 -17.04 -14.28
N TYR A 127 8.05 -18.22 -13.71
CA TYR A 127 7.03 -18.39 -12.66
C TYR A 127 7.39 -17.65 -11.40
N ILE A 128 6.39 -17.04 -10.74
CA ILE A 128 6.54 -16.25 -9.50
C ILE A 128 7.15 -17.09 -8.37
N LYS A 129 6.81 -18.38 -8.27
CA LYS A 129 7.42 -19.30 -7.29
C LYS A 129 8.95 -19.37 -7.37
N ASN A 130 9.53 -19.11 -8.53
CA ASN A 130 10.96 -19.14 -8.76
C ASN A 130 11.63 -17.76 -8.58
N PHE A 131 10.89 -16.74 -8.10
CA PHE A 131 11.42 -15.41 -7.82
C PHE A 131 12.07 -15.37 -6.45
N SER A 132 13.15 -14.57 -6.31
CA SER A 132 13.68 -14.21 -5.00
C SER A 132 12.67 -13.35 -4.22
N SER A 133 12.85 -13.19 -2.90
CA SER A 133 12.02 -12.31 -2.08
C SER A 133 12.02 -10.88 -2.61
N GLY A 134 13.18 -10.33 -2.98
CA GLY A 134 13.31 -9.00 -3.58
C GLY A 134 12.60 -8.88 -4.93
N MET A 135 12.66 -9.89 -5.80
CA MET A 135 11.90 -9.88 -7.06
C MET A 135 10.38 -9.91 -6.81
N ARG A 136 9.91 -10.73 -5.88
CA ARG A 136 8.47 -10.74 -5.49
C ARG A 136 8.04 -9.39 -4.95
N GLN A 137 8.87 -8.75 -4.12
CA GLN A 137 8.58 -7.41 -3.59
C GLN A 137 8.55 -6.36 -4.70
N ARG A 138 9.45 -6.41 -5.68
CA ARG A 138 9.41 -5.54 -6.87
C ARG A 138 8.10 -5.70 -7.65
N VAL A 139 7.63 -6.93 -7.87
CA VAL A 139 6.34 -7.16 -8.56
C VAL A 139 5.19 -6.53 -7.79
N LYS A 140 5.10 -6.74 -6.46
CA LYS A 140 4.03 -6.16 -5.63
C LYS A 140 4.01 -4.63 -5.71
N LEU A 141 5.19 -4.01 -5.58
CA LEU A 141 5.30 -2.55 -5.67
C LEU A 141 4.97 -2.05 -7.07
N ALA A 142 5.53 -2.65 -8.12
CA ALA A 142 5.23 -2.26 -9.49
C ALA A 142 3.72 -2.34 -9.78
N LEU A 143 3.03 -3.41 -9.37
CA LEU A 143 1.58 -3.53 -9.50
C LEU A 143 0.85 -2.40 -8.74
N ALA A 144 1.24 -2.12 -7.50
CA ALA A 144 0.59 -1.08 -6.69
C ALA A 144 0.82 0.32 -7.26
N PHE A 145 2.05 0.66 -7.66
CA PHE A 145 2.38 1.96 -8.23
C PHE A 145 1.71 2.18 -9.58
N THR A 146 1.68 1.16 -10.44
CA THR A 146 1.10 1.26 -11.79
C THR A 146 -0.41 1.03 -11.84
N THR A 147 -1.06 0.72 -10.72
CA THR A 147 -2.52 0.70 -10.60
C THR A 147 -3.06 2.13 -10.55
N GLN A 148 -4.08 2.43 -11.37
CA GLN A 148 -4.83 3.68 -11.25
C GLN A 148 -5.66 3.63 -9.96
N SER A 149 -5.32 4.46 -8.98
CA SER A 149 -6.04 4.56 -7.71
C SER A 149 -5.88 5.93 -7.08
N ASP A 150 -6.84 6.34 -6.26
CA ASP A 150 -6.81 7.61 -5.50
C ASP A 150 -5.88 7.52 -4.29
N VAL A 151 -5.67 6.32 -3.78
CA VAL A 151 -4.87 6.06 -2.57
C VAL A 151 -3.85 4.97 -2.86
N LEU A 152 -2.62 5.19 -2.43
CA LEU A 152 -1.55 4.20 -2.40
C LEU A 152 -1.15 3.93 -0.96
N LEU A 153 -1.32 2.68 -0.52
CA LEU A 153 -0.90 2.19 0.79
C LEU A 153 0.33 1.32 0.63
N LEU A 154 1.38 1.61 1.38
CA LEU A 154 2.63 0.86 1.37
C LEU A 154 2.97 0.43 2.81
N ASP A 155 3.21 -0.85 3.02
CA ASP A 155 3.61 -1.41 4.31
C ASP A 155 5.02 -1.99 4.18
N GLU A 156 6.00 -1.39 4.87
CA GLU A 156 7.42 -1.76 4.80
C GLU A 156 7.89 -2.05 3.36
N PRO A 157 7.75 -1.06 2.44
CA PRO A 157 7.86 -1.29 1.00
C PRO A 157 9.22 -1.82 0.54
N THR A 158 10.31 -1.49 1.22
CA THR A 158 11.65 -1.88 0.80
C THR A 158 12.19 -3.10 1.55
N SER A 159 11.33 -3.86 2.22
CA SER A 159 11.73 -5.11 2.87
C SER A 159 12.47 -6.02 1.88
N ASN A 160 13.67 -6.48 2.27
CA ASN A 160 14.57 -7.32 1.48
C ASN A 160 15.19 -6.62 0.23
N PHE A 161 15.25 -5.29 0.19
CA PHE A 161 15.88 -4.55 -0.88
C PHE A 161 17.35 -4.25 -0.58
N ASP A 162 18.17 -4.29 -1.63
CA ASP A 162 19.50 -3.70 -1.65
C ASP A 162 19.42 -2.19 -1.97
N THR A 163 20.54 -1.49 -1.90
CA THR A 163 20.62 -0.04 -2.15
C THR A 163 20.05 0.34 -3.52
N LYS A 164 20.36 -0.43 -4.58
CA LYS A 164 19.85 -0.14 -5.93
C LYS A 164 18.33 -0.28 -6.03
N ALA A 165 17.76 -1.22 -5.28
CA ALA A 165 16.32 -1.40 -5.23
C ALA A 165 15.64 -0.28 -4.42
N ILE A 166 16.31 0.27 -3.41
CA ILE A 166 15.83 1.46 -2.69
C ILE A 166 15.80 2.67 -3.61
N ASP A 167 16.85 2.91 -4.40
CA ASP A 167 16.86 4.00 -5.39
C ASP A 167 15.72 3.86 -6.39
N TRP A 168 15.45 2.64 -6.88
CA TRP A 168 14.31 2.36 -7.73
C TRP A 168 12.97 2.68 -7.05
N TYR A 169 12.80 2.31 -5.78
CA TYR A 169 11.60 2.64 -5.01
C TYR A 169 11.40 4.16 -4.91
N GLN A 170 12.46 4.93 -4.64
CA GLN A 170 12.38 6.40 -4.58
C GLN A 170 11.98 7.01 -5.92
N GLN A 171 12.48 6.47 -7.05
CA GLN A 171 12.03 6.89 -8.38
C GLN A 171 10.53 6.63 -8.60
N LEU A 172 10.01 5.46 -8.15
CA LEU A 172 8.57 5.18 -8.23
C LEU A 172 7.74 6.17 -7.40
N ILE A 173 8.19 6.52 -6.20
CA ILE A 173 7.54 7.54 -5.37
C ILE A 173 7.44 8.86 -6.14
N GLN A 174 8.53 9.33 -6.73
CA GLN A 174 8.53 10.58 -7.48
C GLN A 174 7.61 10.54 -8.71
N GLN A 175 7.61 9.43 -9.44
CA GLN A 175 6.89 9.31 -10.70
C GLN A 175 5.39 9.06 -10.54
N TYR A 176 4.97 8.29 -9.52
CA TYR A 176 3.61 7.74 -9.45
C TYR A 176 2.76 8.25 -8.28
N THR A 177 3.23 9.21 -7.48
CA THR A 177 2.47 9.64 -6.28
C THR A 177 2.06 11.12 -6.27
N GLN A 178 2.21 11.85 -7.39
CA GLN A 178 1.99 13.30 -7.41
C GLN A 178 0.55 13.71 -7.08
N ASP A 179 -0.44 12.97 -7.60
CA ASP A 179 -1.87 13.28 -7.44
C ASP A 179 -2.62 12.25 -6.59
N ARG A 180 -1.89 11.46 -5.78
CA ARG A 180 -2.47 10.38 -4.97
C ARG A 180 -2.28 10.66 -3.49
N LEU A 181 -3.25 10.27 -2.67
CA LEU A 181 -3.01 10.13 -1.25
C LEU A 181 -2.06 8.96 -1.01
N LEU A 182 -0.89 9.22 -0.44
CA LEU A 182 0.12 8.23 -0.10
C LEU A 182 0.16 8.02 1.42
N ILE A 183 0.05 6.76 1.86
CA ILE A 183 0.22 6.40 3.27
C ILE A 183 1.21 5.25 3.37
N ILE A 184 2.32 5.47 4.08
CA ILE A 184 3.41 4.50 4.26
C ILE A 184 3.48 4.07 5.73
N GLY A 185 3.42 2.77 6.00
CA GLY A 185 3.69 2.20 7.31
C GLY A 185 5.15 1.74 7.40
N SER A 186 6.02 2.52 8.02
CA SER A 186 7.45 2.19 8.14
C SER A 186 8.14 2.95 9.26
N ASN A 187 9.32 2.47 9.64
CA ASN A 187 10.28 3.16 10.51
C ASN A 187 11.58 3.52 9.78
N GLN A 188 11.71 3.15 8.51
CA GLN A 188 12.92 3.44 7.75
C GLN A 188 12.82 4.86 7.18
N SER A 189 13.78 5.74 7.51
CA SER A 189 13.75 7.13 7.07
C SER A 189 13.65 7.25 5.55
N TYR A 190 14.45 6.51 4.81
CA TYR A 190 14.48 6.54 3.35
C TYR A 190 13.18 6.05 2.68
N GLU A 191 12.30 5.34 3.41
CA GLU A 191 10.97 4.98 2.92
C GLU A 191 9.96 6.11 3.07
N ILE A 192 10.13 6.96 4.08
CA ILE A 192 9.17 7.98 4.51
C ILE A 192 9.66 9.42 4.32
N ASP A 193 10.86 9.64 3.77
CA ASP A 193 11.43 10.97 3.54
C ASP A 193 10.54 11.87 2.66
N CYS A 194 9.69 11.26 1.82
CA CYS A 194 8.71 11.98 1.01
C CYS A 194 7.47 12.43 1.79
N CYS A 195 7.28 11.95 3.03
CA CYS A 195 6.09 12.23 3.83
C CYS A 195 6.22 13.55 4.58
N SER A 196 5.15 14.36 4.56
CA SER A 196 5.08 15.64 5.27
C SER A 196 4.45 15.52 6.66
N GLU A 197 3.67 14.46 6.91
CA GLU A 197 2.95 14.26 8.16
C GLU A 197 3.16 12.85 8.71
N PHE A 198 3.21 12.74 10.04
CA PHE A 198 3.55 11.52 10.74
C PHE A 198 2.47 11.17 11.76
N LEU A 199 2.03 9.90 11.76
CA LEU A 199 1.08 9.33 12.72
C LEU A 199 1.80 8.28 13.58
N PRO A 200 2.27 8.63 14.79
CA PRO A 200 2.88 7.66 15.71
C PRO A 200 1.79 6.77 16.33
N VAL A 201 1.74 5.48 15.94
CA VAL A 201 0.70 4.55 16.46
C VAL A 201 0.84 4.31 17.96
N GLU A 202 2.04 4.42 18.50
CA GLU A 202 2.34 4.15 19.92
C GLU A 202 1.62 5.10 20.88
N GLN A 203 1.28 6.30 20.46
CA GLN A 203 0.53 7.26 21.28
C GLN A 203 -0.92 6.83 21.57
N PHE A 204 -1.39 5.78 20.90
CA PHE A 204 -2.76 5.26 21.03
C PHE A 204 -2.84 3.89 21.73
N LYS A 205 -1.79 3.45 22.40
CA LYS A 205 -1.77 2.20 23.17
C LYS A 205 -2.56 2.28 24.48
#